data_73413692b087ab229728da3bf23b6ae5
#
_entry.id   73413692b087ab229728da3bf23b6ae5
#
_cell.length_a   1.000
_cell.length_b   1.000
_cell.length_c   1.000
_cell.angle_alpha   90.00
_cell.angle_beta   90.00
_cell.angle_gamma   90.00
#
_symmetry.space_group_name_H-M   'P 1'
#
loop_
_entity.id
_entity.type
_entity.pdbx_description
1 polymer ?
#
loop_
_entity_poly.entity_id
_entity_poly.type
_entity_poly.pdbx_seq_one_letter_code
_entity_poly.pdbx_strand_id
1 'polypeptide(L)'
;MQNITGIMGRYLSDINLPSMNIIDIIEIILISFFVYQFMVWIKFTRAYTLLKGLLVIGAFLVIAYIFKMNTILWIVSRLAGALITAIVVIFQPELRKVVEQLGQKKIMASIIPFDSGKEVKERFADKTVNELIKACFDMGEVKTGALIVIEQEIRLDEYIRTGINVDAILTSQLLINIFEHNTPLHDGAVIVRKNRIVAATCYLPLSDNMELSKQLGTRHRAGVGISEVTDSV
;
A
#
# COMPACT_ATOMS: atom_id res chain seq x y z
N MET A 1 50.46 -3.04 25.04
CA MET A 1 50.06 -2.11 23.96
C MET A 1 50.53 -2.52 22.55
N GLN A 2 51.38 -3.56 22.38
CA GLN A 2 51.94 -3.93 21.08
C GLN A 2 51.05 -4.85 20.19
N ASN A 3 49.91 -5.38 20.70
CA ASN A 3 49.09 -6.32 19.93
C ASN A 3 47.94 -5.65 19.13
N ILE A 4 47.59 -4.40 19.42
CA ILE A 4 46.47 -3.74 18.72
C ILE A 4 46.93 -3.18 17.37
N THR A 5 48.13 -2.67 17.28
CA THR A 5 48.71 -2.16 16.03
C THR A 5 49.03 -3.27 15.00
N GLY A 6 49.36 -4.47 15.48
CA GLY A 6 49.61 -5.63 14.61
C GLY A 6 48.31 -6.24 14.02
N ILE A 7 47.23 -6.21 14.77
CA ILE A 7 45.92 -6.68 14.32
C ILE A 7 45.33 -5.67 13.32
N MET A 8 45.45 -4.39 13.61
CA MET A 8 44.96 -3.33 12.74
C MET A 8 45.72 -3.26 11.43
N GLY A 9 47.04 -3.54 11.45
CA GLY A 9 47.87 -3.64 10.26
C GLY A 9 47.50 -4.80 9.33
N ARG A 10 47.07 -5.95 9.87
CA ARG A 10 46.62 -7.10 9.04
C ARG A 10 45.25 -6.86 8.42
N TYR A 11 44.32 -6.23 9.11
CA TYR A 11 43.02 -5.87 8.53
C TYR A 11 43.11 -4.72 7.51
N LEU A 12 44.06 -3.82 7.65
CA LEU A 12 44.29 -2.75 6.68
C LEU A 12 45.07 -3.19 5.44
N SER A 13 45.94 -4.23 5.54
CA SER A 13 46.66 -4.77 4.39
C SER A 13 45.77 -5.67 3.49
N ASP A 14 44.71 -6.25 4.03
CA ASP A 14 43.73 -7.04 3.25
C ASP A 14 42.66 -6.18 2.57
N ILE A 15 42.58 -4.87 2.90
CA ILE A 15 41.80 -3.92 2.12
C ILE A 15 42.63 -3.57 0.87
N ASN A 16 42.66 -4.45 -0.09
CA ASN A 16 42.94 -4.09 -1.48
C ASN A 16 41.88 -3.07 -1.86
N LEU A 17 42.24 -1.78 -1.82
CA LEU A 17 41.40 -0.75 -2.42
C LEU A 17 41.27 -1.12 -3.90
N PRO A 18 40.13 -1.60 -4.37
CA PRO A 18 39.96 -1.89 -5.78
C PRO A 18 40.27 -0.61 -6.55
N SER A 19 41.03 -0.72 -7.64
CA SER A 19 41.27 0.40 -8.55
C SER A 19 39.89 1.01 -8.88
N MET A 20 39.63 2.21 -8.40
CA MET A 20 38.30 2.88 -8.58
C MET A 20 38.06 3.08 -10.07
N ASN A 21 37.25 2.23 -10.64
CA ASN A 21 36.72 2.37 -11.99
C ASN A 21 35.52 3.30 -11.99
N ILE A 22 35.24 3.92 -13.13
CA ILE A 22 34.04 4.74 -13.32
C ILE A 22 32.77 3.94 -12.98
N ILE A 23 32.80 2.63 -13.16
CA ILE A 23 31.72 1.69 -12.83
C ILE A 23 31.45 1.68 -11.33
N ASP A 24 32.48 1.67 -10.47
CA ASP A 24 32.32 1.64 -9.00
C ASP A 24 31.64 2.91 -8.48
N ILE A 25 31.93 4.05 -9.12
CA ILE A 25 31.27 5.32 -8.79
C ILE A 25 29.78 5.26 -9.14
N ILE A 26 29.44 4.68 -10.29
CA ILE A 26 28.04 4.49 -10.72
C ILE A 26 27.31 3.54 -9.76
N GLU A 27 27.96 2.45 -9.33
CA GLU A 27 27.39 1.51 -8.34
C GLU A 27 27.11 2.19 -7.01
N ILE A 28 28.06 2.99 -6.50
CA ILE A 28 27.88 3.73 -5.23
C ILE A 28 26.71 4.71 -5.33
N ILE A 29 26.59 5.45 -6.42
CA ILE A 29 25.49 6.39 -6.65
C ILE A 29 24.16 5.62 -6.72
N LEU A 30 24.13 4.52 -7.44
CA LEU A 30 22.94 3.69 -7.60
C LEU A 30 22.50 3.09 -6.26
N ILE A 31 23.43 2.52 -5.49
CA ILE A 31 23.15 1.96 -4.16
C ILE A 31 22.67 3.07 -3.21
N SER A 32 23.33 4.24 -3.21
CA SER A 32 22.92 5.39 -2.39
C SER A 32 21.51 5.86 -2.73
N PHE A 33 21.16 5.91 -4.00
CA PHE A 33 19.82 6.27 -4.45
C PHE A 33 18.77 5.25 -3.97
N PHE A 34 19.03 3.95 -4.13
CA PHE A 34 18.12 2.91 -3.65
C PHE A 34 17.96 2.93 -2.13
N VAL A 35 19.06 3.08 -1.39
CA VAL A 35 19.01 3.16 0.08
C VAL A 35 18.24 4.40 0.52
N TYR A 36 18.45 5.55 -0.12
CA TYR A 36 17.70 6.77 0.18
C TYR A 36 16.20 6.58 -0.09
N GLN A 37 15.84 6.06 -1.26
CA GLN A 37 14.44 5.83 -1.63
C GLN A 37 13.77 4.84 -0.67
N PHE A 38 14.49 3.79 -0.29
CA PHE A 38 14.02 2.80 0.69
C PHE A 38 13.81 3.42 2.08
N MET A 39 14.72 4.26 2.55
CA MET A 39 14.58 4.95 3.84
C MET A 39 13.42 5.95 3.84
N VAL A 40 13.22 6.67 2.73
CA VAL A 40 12.07 7.58 2.59
C VAL A 40 10.77 6.79 2.62
N TRP A 41 10.70 5.68 1.89
CA TRP A 41 9.50 4.84 1.84
C TRP A 41 9.13 4.26 3.22
N ILE A 42 10.12 3.78 3.98
CA ILE A 42 9.89 3.24 5.33
C ILE A 42 9.34 4.29 6.30
N LYS A 43 9.74 5.56 6.20
CA LYS A 43 9.30 6.64 7.11
C LYS A 43 7.78 6.83 7.12
N PHE A 44 7.12 6.55 6.02
CA PHE A 44 5.67 6.71 5.85
C PHE A 44 4.87 5.45 6.20
N THR A 45 5.52 4.38 6.68
CA THR A 45 4.87 3.12 7.02
C THR A 45 4.91 2.82 8.52
N ARG A 46 3.97 2.01 9.02
CA ARG A 46 3.99 1.48 10.39
C ARG A 46 5.27 0.67 10.67
N ALA A 47 5.94 0.19 9.63
CA ALA A 47 7.23 -0.49 9.70
C ALA A 47 8.34 0.37 10.34
N TYR A 48 8.26 1.71 10.27
CA TYR A 48 9.25 2.59 10.89
C TYR A 48 9.30 2.45 12.42
N THR A 49 8.15 2.32 13.06
CA THR A 49 8.09 2.12 14.52
C THR A 49 8.67 0.76 14.92
N LEU A 50 8.38 -0.29 14.13
CA LEU A 50 8.95 -1.62 14.33
C LEU A 50 10.46 -1.62 14.10
N LEU A 51 10.96 -0.92 13.08
CA LEU A 51 12.38 -0.80 12.79
C LEU A 51 13.13 -0.10 13.93
N LYS A 52 12.56 0.96 14.53
CA LYS A 52 13.14 1.60 15.73
C LYS A 52 13.25 0.61 16.90
N GLY A 53 12.21 -0.19 17.16
CA GLY A 53 12.26 -1.22 18.19
C GLY A 53 13.35 -2.26 17.92
N LEU A 54 13.49 -2.71 16.68
CA LEU A 54 14.51 -3.66 16.26
C LEU A 54 15.93 -3.08 16.40
N LEU A 55 16.12 -1.79 16.07
CA LEU A 55 17.41 -1.09 16.25
C LEU A 55 17.81 -1.02 17.73
N VAL A 56 16.86 -0.73 18.62
CA VAL A 56 17.14 -0.69 20.07
C VAL A 56 17.57 -2.07 20.58
N ILE A 57 16.86 -3.13 20.16
CA ILE A 57 17.23 -4.52 20.51
C ILE A 57 18.61 -4.86 19.92
N GLY A 58 18.88 -4.52 18.67
CA GLY A 58 20.18 -4.72 18.03
C GLY A 58 21.32 -4.02 18.77
N ALA A 59 21.12 -2.74 19.12
CA ALA A 59 22.10 -1.98 19.90
C ALA A 59 22.38 -2.62 21.27
N PHE A 60 21.33 -3.11 21.96
CA PHE A 60 21.49 -3.84 23.20
C PHE A 60 22.30 -5.12 23.03
N LEU A 61 22.08 -5.88 21.94
CA LEU A 61 22.84 -7.10 21.65
C LEU A 61 24.32 -6.80 21.35
N VAL A 62 24.60 -5.70 20.65
CA VAL A 62 25.98 -5.26 20.42
C VAL A 62 26.68 -4.91 21.74
N ILE A 63 25.98 -4.21 22.64
CA ILE A 63 26.49 -3.91 23.98
C ILE A 63 26.74 -5.21 24.75
N ALA A 64 25.80 -6.15 24.76
CA ALA A 64 25.93 -7.46 25.41
C ALA A 64 27.12 -8.25 24.84
N TYR A 65 27.40 -8.17 23.54
CA TYR A 65 28.54 -8.78 22.91
C TYR A 65 29.87 -8.16 23.38
N ILE A 66 29.95 -6.82 23.40
CA ILE A 66 31.15 -6.09 23.87
C ILE A 66 31.49 -6.43 25.31
N PHE A 67 30.48 -6.47 26.18
CA PHE A 67 30.64 -6.82 27.61
C PHE A 67 30.72 -8.32 27.87
N LYS A 68 30.77 -9.17 26.83
CA LYS A 68 30.86 -10.63 26.92
C LYS A 68 29.78 -11.25 27.83
N MET A 69 28.54 -10.75 27.72
CA MET A 69 27.41 -11.26 28.52
C MET A 69 26.90 -12.59 27.95
N ASN A 70 27.66 -13.66 28.19
CA ASN A 70 27.45 -14.97 27.56
C ASN A 70 26.07 -15.55 27.78
N THR A 71 25.44 -15.33 28.95
CA THR A 71 24.10 -15.83 29.24
C THR A 71 23.05 -15.20 28.29
N ILE A 72 23.11 -13.91 28.10
CA ILE A 72 22.18 -13.19 27.19
C ILE A 72 22.37 -13.68 25.76
N LEU A 73 23.61 -13.75 25.29
CA LEU A 73 23.93 -14.22 23.95
C LEU A 73 23.49 -15.66 23.72
N TRP A 74 23.62 -16.54 24.75
CA TRP A 74 23.17 -17.92 24.70
C TRP A 74 21.64 -18.01 24.58
N ILE A 75 20.90 -17.25 25.39
CA ILE A 75 19.43 -17.21 25.33
C ILE A 75 18.98 -16.74 23.94
N VAL A 76 19.54 -15.63 23.45
CA VAL A 76 19.17 -15.07 22.14
C VAL A 76 19.47 -16.04 21.00
N SER A 77 20.63 -16.72 21.04
CA SER A 77 20.96 -17.72 20.02
C SER A 77 19.97 -18.90 19.97
N ARG A 78 19.46 -19.30 21.14
CA ARG A 78 18.45 -20.36 21.21
C ARG A 78 17.06 -19.91 20.72
N LEU A 79 16.73 -18.64 20.97
CA LEU A 79 15.45 -18.06 20.54
C LEU A 79 15.49 -17.55 19.10
N ALA A 80 16.67 -17.43 18.48
CA ALA A 80 16.83 -16.82 17.15
C ALA A 80 15.91 -17.46 16.10
N GLY A 81 15.79 -18.79 16.06
CA GLY A 81 14.92 -19.48 15.13
C GLY A 81 13.43 -19.12 15.31
N ALA A 82 12.96 -19.09 16.58
CA ALA A 82 11.60 -18.70 16.89
C ALA A 82 11.33 -17.22 16.58
N LEU A 83 12.30 -16.34 16.81
CA LEU A 83 12.21 -14.91 16.49
C LEU A 83 12.12 -14.67 15.00
N ILE A 84 12.92 -15.35 14.18
CA ILE A 84 12.86 -15.26 12.73
C ILE A 84 11.48 -15.70 12.23
N THR A 85 10.96 -16.81 12.72
CA THR A 85 9.62 -17.30 12.36
C THR A 85 8.53 -16.28 12.76
N ALA A 86 8.61 -15.73 13.97
CA ALA A 86 7.67 -14.72 14.43
C ALA A 86 7.70 -13.46 13.56
N ILE A 87 8.89 -12.99 13.16
CA ILE A 87 9.06 -11.85 12.27
C ILE A 87 8.37 -12.13 10.91
N VAL A 88 8.61 -13.30 10.31
CA VAL A 88 7.98 -13.68 9.02
C VAL A 88 6.46 -13.67 9.15
N VAL A 89 5.90 -14.23 10.23
CA VAL A 89 4.44 -14.26 10.45
C VAL A 89 3.88 -12.85 10.66
N ILE A 90 4.57 -11.98 11.42
CA ILE A 90 4.13 -10.60 11.64
C ILE A 90 4.15 -9.78 10.34
N PHE A 91 5.15 -9.98 9.48
CA PHE A 91 5.27 -9.25 8.21
C PHE A 91 4.54 -9.92 7.05
N GLN A 92 3.91 -11.08 7.25
CA GLN A 92 3.17 -11.79 6.20
C GLN A 92 2.13 -10.89 5.49
N PRO A 93 1.26 -10.11 6.20
CA PRO A 93 0.28 -9.26 5.53
C PRO A 93 0.91 -8.12 4.73
N GLU A 94 2.03 -7.55 5.19
CA GLU A 94 2.76 -6.51 4.48
C GLU A 94 3.42 -7.06 3.22
N LEU A 95 4.07 -8.23 3.32
CA LEU A 95 4.69 -8.89 2.16
C LEU A 95 3.64 -9.25 1.11
N ARG A 96 2.47 -9.74 1.53
CA ARG A 96 1.36 -10.02 0.61
C ARG A 96 0.92 -8.77 -0.14
N LYS A 97 0.72 -7.64 0.56
CA LYS A 97 0.35 -6.36 -0.08
C LYS A 97 1.40 -5.90 -1.10
N VAL A 98 2.68 -6.03 -0.77
CA VAL A 98 3.78 -5.65 -1.68
C VAL A 98 3.76 -6.53 -2.94
N VAL A 99 3.60 -7.84 -2.79
CA VAL A 99 3.54 -8.78 -3.92
C VAL A 99 2.30 -8.50 -4.79
N GLU A 100 1.15 -8.25 -4.18
CA GLU A 100 -0.08 -7.88 -4.89
C GLU A 100 0.11 -6.57 -5.67
N GLN A 101 0.70 -5.54 -5.06
CA GLN A 101 1.00 -4.26 -5.73
C GLN A 101 2.03 -4.39 -6.86
N LEU A 102 3.03 -5.25 -6.71
CA LEU A 102 4.00 -5.54 -7.76
C LEU A 102 3.38 -6.30 -8.93
N GLY A 103 2.47 -7.23 -8.64
CA GLY A 103 1.73 -7.97 -9.68
C GLY A 103 0.75 -7.09 -10.46
N GLN A 104 0.21 -6.05 -9.84
CA GLN A 104 -0.77 -5.14 -10.44
C GLN A 104 -0.11 -3.99 -11.23
N LYS A 105 1.09 -3.55 -10.85
CA LYS A 105 1.82 -2.53 -11.61
C LYS A 105 2.31 -3.15 -12.92
N LYS A 106 1.93 -2.55 -14.04
CA LYS A 106 2.30 -2.83 -15.44
C LYS A 106 3.81 -2.98 -15.74
N ILE A 107 4.64 -3.33 -14.76
CA ILE A 107 6.07 -3.58 -14.95
C ILE A 107 6.26 -4.80 -15.87
N MET A 108 5.39 -5.79 -15.79
CA MET A 108 5.40 -6.96 -16.67
C MET A 108 4.94 -6.63 -18.10
N ALA A 109 4.02 -5.67 -18.26
CA ALA A 109 3.52 -5.25 -19.58
C ALA A 109 4.52 -4.39 -20.38
N SER A 110 5.50 -3.76 -19.71
CA SER A 110 6.56 -2.99 -20.38
C SER A 110 7.74 -3.85 -20.85
N ILE A 111 7.90 -5.07 -20.32
CA ILE A 111 9.07 -5.92 -20.61
C ILE A 111 8.76 -6.96 -21.70
N ILE A 112 7.50 -7.33 -21.86
CA ILE A 112 7.06 -8.27 -22.90
C ILE A 112 5.97 -7.55 -23.71
N PRO A 113 6.28 -6.97 -24.89
CA PRO A 113 5.26 -6.55 -25.83
C PRO A 113 4.65 -7.80 -26.46
N PHE A 114 3.79 -8.50 -25.71
CA PHE A 114 2.90 -9.47 -26.31
C PHE A 114 1.84 -8.64 -27.04
N ASP A 115 1.93 -8.66 -28.35
CA ASP A 115 1.01 -8.06 -29.30
C ASP A 115 -0.43 -8.57 -29.02
N SER A 116 -1.10 -7.88 -28.14
CA SER A 116 -2.53 -7.99 -27.97
C SER A 116 -3.09 -6.75 -28.63
N GLY A 117 -3.57 -6.95 -29.85
CA GLY A 117 -4.20 -5.93 -30.67
C GLY A 117 -5.03 -4.96 -29.83
N LYS A 118 -4.90 -3.69 -30.13
CA LYS A 118 -5.66 -2.58 -29.58
C LYS A 118 -7.17 -2.83 -29.64
N GLU A 119 -7.70 -3.66 -28.77
CA GLU A 119 -9.01 -3.40 -28.21
C GLU A 119 -8.79 -2.35 -27.13
N VAL A 120 -9.02 -1.08 -27.48
CA VAL A 120 -9.42 -0.08 -26.52
C VAL A 120 -10.69 -0.68 -25.90
N LYS A 121 -10.52 -1.45 -24.82
CA LYS A 121 -11.65 -1.89 -24.00
C LYS A 121 -12.25 -0.59 -23.48
N GLU A 122 -13.33 -0.13 -24.13
CA GLU A 122 -14.21 0.88 -23.57
C GLU A 122 -14.61 0.35 -22.20
N ARG A 123 -13.93 0.85 -21.15
CA ARG A 123 -14.17 0.41 -19.76
C ARG A 123 -15.59 0.75 -19.35
N PHE A 124 -16.15 1.81 -19.95
CA PHE A 124 -17.50 2.28 -19.74
C PHE A 124 -18.11 2.67 -21.09
N ALA A 125 -19.38 2.35 -21.29
CA ALA A 125 -20.13 2.90 -22.40
C ALA A 125 -20.37 4.41 -22.16
N ASP A 126 -20.29 5.23 -23.22
CA ASP A 126 -20.57 6.67 -23.16
C ASP A 126 -21.90 6.97 -22.46
N LYS A 127 -22.88 6.12 -22.67
CA LYS A 127 -24.19 6.20 -21.98
C LYS A 127 -24.03 6.13 -20.46
N THR A 128 -23.19 5.22 -19.94
CA THR A 128 -22.96 5.05 -18.49
C THR A 128 -22.29 6.29 -17.90
N VAL A 129 -21.32 6.87 -18.61
CA VAL A 129 -20.66 8.11 -18.19
C VAL A 129 -21.65 9.26 -18.13
N ASN A 130 -22.48 9.41 -19.15
CA ASN A 130 -23.52 10.46 -19.18
C ASN A 130 -24.55 10.30 -18.07
N GLU A 131 -24.99 9.08 -17.78
CA GLU A 131 -25.91 8.78 -16.68
C GLU A 131 -25.28 9.10 -15.31
N LEU A 132 -23.99 8.80 -15.14
CA LEU A 132 -23.24 9.13 -13.92
C LEU A 132 -23.12 10.64 -13.72
N ILE A 133 -22.72 11.35 -14.78
CA ILE A 133 -22.61 12.82 -14.77
C ILE A 133 -23.95 13.44 -14.40
N LYS A 134 -25.03 13.01 -15.07
CA LYS A 134 -26.38 13.51 -14.79
C LYS A 134 -26.76 13.29 -13.32
N ALA A 135 -26.56 12.08 -12.79
CA ALA A 135 -26.84 11.77 -11.39
C ALA A 135 -26.06 12.70 -10.44
N CYS A 136 -24.77 12.93 -10.70
CA CYS A 136 -23.94 13.81 -9.89
C CYS A 136 -24.45 15.27 -9.89
N PHE A 137 -24.86 15.79 -11.05
CA PHE A 137 -25.41 17.14 -11.14
C PHE A 137 -26.75 17.25 -10.41
N ASP A 138 -27.68 16.32 -10.67
CA ASP A 138 -29.00 16.33 -10.06
C ASP A 138 -28.93 16.21 -8.52
N MET A 139 -28.08 15.31 -7.99
CA MET A 139 -27.82 15.17 -6.55
C MET A 139 -27.10 16.39 -5.96
N GLY A 140 -26.18 16.99 -6.72
CA GLY A 140 -25.45 18.19 -6.31
C GLY A 140 -26.36 19.42 -6.15
N GLU A 141 -27.34 19.60 -7.04
CA GLU A 141 -28.31 20.69 -6.98
C GLU A 141 -29.15 20.66 -5.68
N VAL A 142 -29.55 19.45 -5.27
CA VAL A 142 -30.32 19.26 -4.01
C VAL A 142 -29.41 18.97 -2.81
N LYS A 143 -28.09 19.05 -2.96
CA LYS A 143 -27.07 18.80 -1.91
C LYS A 143 -27.17 17.41 -1.27
N THR A 144 -27.58 16.41 -2.03
CA THR A 144 -27.54 15.02 -1.61
C THR A 144 -26.10 14.51 -1.64
N GLY A 145 -25.57 14.09 -0.50
CA GLY A 145 -24.23 13.49 -0.43
C GLY A 145 -24.23 12.09 -1.01
N ALA A 146 -23.26 11.79 -1.88
CA ALA A 146 -23.08 10.48 -2.49
C ALA A 146 -21.62 10.02 -2.42
N LEU A 147 -21.39 8.72 -2.37
CA LEU A 147 -20.07 8.10 -2.54
C LEU A 147 -20.21 6.96 -3.55
N ILE A 148 -19.68 7.18 -4.73
CA ILE A 148 -19.71 6.24 -5.85
C ILE A 148 -18.28 5.82 -6.13
N VAL A 149 -18.01 4.52 -6.06
CA VAL A 149 -16.69 3.94 -6.26
C VAL A 149 -16.69 3.13 -7.54
N ILE A 150 -15.83 3.52 -8.46
CA ILE A 150 -15.70 2.89 -9.76
C ILE A 150 -14.54 1.90 -9.72
N GLU A 151 -14.85 0.61 -9.78
CA GLU A 151 -13.88 -0.48 -9.82
C GLU A 151 -13.03 -0.39 -11.09
N GLN A 152 -11.71 -0.46 -10.92
CA GLN A 152 -10.75 -0.48 -12.02
C GLN A 152 -10.14 -1.89 -12.20
N GLU A 153 -8.82 -2.05 -11.98
CA GLU A 153 -8.12 -3.32 -12.13
C GLU A 153 -8.22 -4.16 -10.85
N ILE A 154 -8.18 -3.48 -9.68
CA ILE A 154 -8.32 -4.14 -8.38
C ILE A 154 -9.79 -4.43 -8.10
N ARG A 155 -10.08 -5.71 -7.88
CA ARG A 155 -11.44 -6.15 -7.56
C ARG A 155 -11.84 -5.72 -6.16
N LEU A 156 -13.05 -5.19 -6.04
CA LEU A 156 -13.63 -4.71 -4.78
C LEU A 156 -14.56 -5.73 -4.12
N ASP A 157 -14.41 -7.02 -4.43
CA ASP A 157 -15.30 -8.08 -3.94
C ASP A 157 -15.35 -8.16 -2.40
N GLU A 158 -14.27 -7.78 -1.71
CA GLU A 158 -14.22 -7.69 -0.25
C GLU A 158 -15.21 -6.66 0.29
N TYR A 159 -15.27 -5.48 -0.34
CA TYR A 159 -16.17 -4.40 0.05
C TYR A 159 -17.61 -4.65 -0.42
N ILE A 160 -17.79 -5.26 -1.59
CA ILE A 160 -19.11 -5.65 -2.12
C ILE A 160 -19.85 -6.55 -1.13
N ARG A 161 -19.15 -7.48 -0.47
CA ARG A 161 -19.74 -8.42 0.51
C ARG A 161 -20.30 -7.72 1.75
N THR A 162 -19.87 -6.51 2.04
CA THR A 162 -20.36 -5.73 3.19
C THR A 162 -21.67 -5.01 2.88
N GLY A 163 -22.00 -4.85 1.60
CA GLY A 163 -23.17 -4.12 1.13
C GLY A 163 -24.33 -5.01 0.71
N ILE A 164 -25.33 -4.36 0.15
CA ILE A 164 -26.52 -5.00 -0.42
C ILE A 164 -26.30 -5.15 -1.92
N ASN A 165 -26.44 -6.38 -2.42
CA ASN A 165 -26.29 -6.67 -3.85
C ASN A 165 -27.45 -6.06 -4.64
N VAL A 166 -27.14 -5.23 -5.64
CA VAL A 166 -28.11 -4.55 -6.50
C VAL A 166 -28.13 -5.15 -7.90
N ASP A 167 -26.95 -5.41 -8.44
CA ASP A 167 -26.71 -5.98 -9.77
C ASP A 167 -27.60 -5.41 -10.90
N ALA A 168 -27.67 -4.09 -11.01
CA ALA A 168 -28.49 -3.37 -11.97
C ALA A 168 -27.65 -2.55 -12.97
N ILE A 169 -28.22 -2.24 -14.14
CA ILE A 169 -27.64 -1.32 -15.10
C ILE A 169 -27.58 0.08 -14.44
N LEU A 170 -26.45 0.77 -14.57
CA LEU A 170 -26.29 2.11 -14.03
C LEU A 170 -27.18 3.09 -14.82
N THR A 171 -28.08 3.75 -14.11
CA THR A 171 -28.91 4.85 -14.60
C THR A 171 -28.89 5.98 -13.58
N SER A 172 -29.06 7.22 -14.02
CA SER A 172 -29.12 8.39 -13.16
C SER A 172 -30.24 8.27 -12.12
N GLN A 173 -31.42 7.80 -12.56
CA GLN A 173 -32.57 7.62 -11.68
C GLN A 173 -32.30 6.60 -10.55
N LEU A 174 -31.63 5.48 -10.88
CA LEU A 174 -31.29 4.46 -9.88
C LEU A 174 -30.31 5.00 -8.85
N LEU A 175 -29.26 5.73 -9.28
CA LEU A 175 -28.31 6.35 -8.38
C LEU A 175 -28.96 7.37 -7.45
N ILE A 176 -29.82 8.25 -7.98
CA ILE A 176 -30.56 9.22 -7.18
C ILE A 176 -31.44 8.51 -6.14
N ASN A 177 -32.16 7.46 -6.53
CA ASN A 177 -33.00 6.70 -5.60
C ASN A 177 -32.19 5.96 -4.53
N ILE A 178 -31.01 5.46 -4.85
CA ILE A 178 -30.12 4.82 -3.86
C ILE A 178 -29.67 5.83 -2.81
N PHE A 179 -29.29 7.04 -3.21
CA PHE A 179 -28.79 8.06 -2.29
C PHE A 179 -29.88 8.95 -1.69
N GLU A 180 -31.16 8.69 -2.05
CA GLU A 180 -32.28 9.41 -1.45
C GLU A 180 -32.30 9.23 0.07
N HIS A 181 -32.52 10.34 0.77
CA HIS A 181 -32.43 10.38 2.22
C HIS A 181 -33.52 9.48 2.88
N ASN A 182 -33.16 8.85 3.98
CA ASN A 182 -34.01 7.91 4.72
C ASN A 182 -34.42 6.63 3.96
N THR A 183 -33.68 6.25 2.89
CA THR A 183 -33.84 4.93 2.25
C THR A 183 -32.87 3.91 2.84
N PRO A 184 -33.17 2.60 2.79
CA PRO A 184 -32.24 1.57 3.30
C PRO A 184 -30.90 1.51 2.57
N LEU A 185 -30.79 2.07 1.37
CA LEU A 185 -29.61 1.95 0.51
C LEU A 185 -28.66 3.17 0.56
N HIS A 186 -29.05 4.27 1.21
CA HIS A 186 -28.30 5.53 1.14
C HIS A 186 -27.05 5.58 2.03
N ASP A 187 -26.97 4.74 3.06
CA ASP A 187 -25.87 4.78 4.03
C ASP A 187 -24.74 3.85 3.60
N GLY A 188 -23.66 4.44 3.11
CA GLY A 188 -22.50 3.74 2.59
C GLY A 188 -22.11 4.15 1.17
N ALA A 189 -21.30 3.33 0.52
CA ALA A 189 -20.84 3.54 -0.85
C ALA A 189 -21.59 2.66 -1.85
N VAL A 190 -21.73 3.16 -3.07
CA VAL A 190 -22.15 2.39 -4.24
C VAL A 190 -20.91 1.94 -5.00
N ILE A 191 -20.81 0.65 -5.32
CA ILE A 191 -19.74 0.10 -6.13
C ILE A 191 -20.24 -0.16 -7.55
N VAL A 192 -19.54 0.45 -8.50
CA VAL A 192 -19.81 0.33 -9.94
C VAL A 192 -18.71 -0.51 -10.58
N ARG A 193 -19.11 -1.55 -11.28
CA ARG A 193 -18.23 -2.41 -12.08
C ARG A 193 -18.68 -2.35 -13.53
N LYS A 194 -17.83 -1.83 -14.41
CA LYS A 194 -18.17 -1.58 -15.82
C LYS A 194 -19.44 -0.69 -15.90
N ASN A 195 -20.50 -1.21 -16.53
CA ASN A 195 -21.75 -0.47 -16.75
C ASN A 195 -22.86 -0.79 -15.74
N ARG A 196 -22.51 -1.42 -14.61
CA ARG A 196 -23.49 -1.90 -13.62
C ARG A 196 -23.19 -1.42 -12.22
N ILE A 197 -24.22 -1.09 -11.47
CA ILE A 197 -24.18 -0.96 -10.03
C ILE A 197 -24.19 -2.39 -9.46
N VAL A 198 -23.11 -2.78 -8.80
CA VAL A 198 -22.96 -4.14 -8.24
C VAL A 198 -23.60 -4.22 -6.86
N ALA A 199 -23.28 -3.26 -5.99
CA ALA A 199 -23.80 -3.21 -4.64
C ALA A 199 -23.91 -1.76 -4.14
N ALA A 200 -24.78 -1.57 -3.17
CA ALA A 200 -24.97 -0.31 -2.43
C ALA A 200 -24.75 -0.55 -0.94
N THR A 201 -24.67 0.50 -0.14
CA THR A 201 -24.45 0.42 1.32
C THR A 201 -23.13 -0.30 1.67
N CYS A 202 -22.12 -0.21 0.80
CA CYS A 202 -20.85 -0.86 1.05
C CYS A 202 -20.02 -0.08 2.06
N TYR A 203 -19.42 -0.79 3.04
CA TYR A 203 -18.51 -0.20 4.00
C TYR A 203 -17.09 -0.18 3.43
N LEU A 204 -16.50 1.00 3.45
CA LEU A 204 -15.15 1.24 2.95
C LEU A 204 -14.21 1.62 4.10
N PRO A 205 -12.89 1.39 3.97
CA PRO A 205 -11.93 1.83 4.96
C PRO A 205 -11.93 3.36 5.07
N LEU A 206 -11.85 3.87 6.30
CA LEU A 206 -11.67 5.29 6.53
C LEU A 206 -10.18 5.62 6.51
N SER A 207 -9.80 6.74 5.89
CA SER A 207 -8.42 7.22 5.95
C SER A 207 -8.06 7.66 7.37
N ASP A 208 -6.91 7.17 7.86
CA ASP A 208 -6.31 7.57 9.14
C ASP A 208 -5.45 8.85 9.01
N ASN A 209 -5.44 9.50 7.83
CA ASN A 209 -4.63 10.67 7.58
C ASN A 209 -5.10 11.86 8.44
N MET A 210 -4.24 12.30 9.35
CA MET A 210 -4.50 13.42 10.27
C MET A 210 -4.48 14.79 9.59
N GLU A 211 -3.95 14.89 8.37
CA GLU A 211 -3.91 16.14 7.59
C GLU A 211 -5.25 16.46 6.94
N LEU A 212 -6.15 15.47 6.84
CA LEU A 212 -7.50 15.70 6.33
C LEU A 212 -8.29 16.61 7.26
N SER A 213 -8.93 17.62 6.69
CA SER A 213 -9.78 18.55 7.44
C SER A 213 -10.81 17.81 8.28
N LYS A 214 -10.97 18.23 9.55
CA LYS A 214 -11.99 17.69 10.46
C LYS A 214 -13.42 18.01 10.02
N GLN A 215 -13.59 18.96 9.10
CA GLN A 215 -14.89 19.31 8.54
C GLN A 215 -15.38 18.28 7.50
N LEU A 216 -14.50 17.42 6.99
CA LEU A 216 -14.86 16.36 6.05
C LEU A 216 -15.60 15.24 6.77
N GLY A 217 -16.79 14.91 6.26
CA GLY A 217 -17.62 13.83 6.79
C GLY A 217 -17.05 12.43 6.47
N THR A 218 -17.74 11.42 7.01
CA THR A 218 -17.34 10.01 6.88
C THR A 218 -17.20 9.54 5.42
N ARG A 219 -18.08 9.98 4.52
CA ARG A 219 -18.03 9.66 3.08
C ARG A 219 -16.75 10.17 2.42
N HIS A 220 -16.31 11.38 2.76
CA HIS A 220 -15.05 11.92 2.23
C HIS A 220 -13.84 11.09 2.72
N ARG A 221 -13.82 10.76 4.02
CA ARG A 221 -12.76 9.94 4.60
C ARG A 221 -12.76 8.53 4.03
N ALA A 222 -13.93 7.97 3.74
CA ALA A 222 -14.06 6.68 3.08
C ALA A 222 -13.58 6.71 1.61
N GLY A 223 -13.89 7.79 0.88
CA GLY A 223 -13.39 8.01 -0.48
C GLY A 223 -11.86 8.07 -0.55
N VAL A 224 -11.24 8.82 0.38
CA VAL A 224 -9.78 8.84 0.51
C VAL A 224 -9.24 7.48 0.94
N GLY A 225 -9.86 6.84 1.95
CA GLY A 225 -9.42 5.55 2.47
C GLY A 225 -9.41 4.44 1.42
N ILE A 226 -10.42 4.37 0.55
CA ILE A 226 -10.44 3.37 -0.52
C ILE A 226 -9.39 3.68 -1.60
N SER A 227 -9.10 4.95 -1.90
CA SER A 227 -8.06 5.35 -2.84
C SER A 227 -6.63 5.08 -2.34
N GLU A 228 -6.43 4.98 -1.02
CA GLU A 228 -5.14 4.62 -0.42
C GLU A 228 -4.80 3.13 -0.58
N VAL A 229 -5.82 2.27 -0.74
CA VAL A 229 -5.65 0.80 -0.74
C VAL A 229 -5.99 0.15 -2.08
N THR A 230 -6.63 0.88 -3.00
CA THR A 230 -7.02 0.38 -4.33
C THR A 230 -6.72 1.40 -5.43
N ASP A 231 -6.92 1.02 -6.68
CA ASP A 231 -6.82 1.88 -7.87
C ASP A 231 -8.18 2.41 -8.32
N SER A 232 -9.21 2.27 -7.48
CA SER A 232 -10.58 2.74 -7.78
C SER A 232 -10.68 4.25 -7.86
N VAL A 233 -11.66 4.72 -8.59
CA VAL A 233 -12.01 6.15 -8.73
C VAL A 233 -13.33 6.44 -8.05
#